data_8b7cf1fdef6927c87cef54c3fed9be1e
#
_entry.id   8b7cf1fdef6927c87cef54c3fed9be1e
#
_cell.length_a   1.000
_cell.length_b   1.000
_cell.length_c   1.000
_cell.angle_alpha   90.00
_cell.angle_beta   90.00
_cell.angle_gamma   90.00
#
_symmetry.space_group_name_H-M   'P 1'
#
loop_
_entity.id
_entity.type
_entity.pdbx_description
1 polymer ?
#
loop_
_entity_poly.entity_id
_entity_poly.type
_entity_poly.pdbx_seq_one_letter_code
_entity_poly.pdbx_strand_id
1 'polypeptide(L)'
;MQIRNNYDIIWKKTDGSAVGTGIFNGDVGIITMIDPGTEMLTVLYDDREASYDFTQLNELEPAYAMTVHKSQGSEYRCVILTCWNGSPYLLSRSVLYTAITRARELLIIVGREETVAVMTENAKKNRRYSGLKLRLQGKVDA
;
A
#
# COMPACT_ATOMS: atom_id res chain seq x y z
N MET A 1 5.43 -8.15 -2.44
CA MET A 1 4.96 -7.09 -1.52
C MET A 1 4.46 -7.73 -0.24
N GLN A 2 4.90 -7.21 0.89
CA GLN A 2 4.37 -7.59 2.20
C GLN A 2 2.93 -7.07 2.35
N ILE A 3 1.99 -7.90 2.85
CA ILE A 3 0.58 -7.54 2.99
C ILE A 3 0.09 -7.47 4.43
N ARG A 4 0.97 -7.71 5.38
CA ARG A 4 0.72 -7.59 6.82
C ARG A 4 1.93 -6.98 7.51
N ASN A 5 1.70 -6.31 8.65
CA ASN A 5 2.83 -5.93 9.51
C ASN A 5 3.34 -7.17 10.23
N ASN A 6 4.60 -7.48 10.05
CA ASN A 6 5.28 -8.53 10.80
C ASN A 6 6.50 -7.93 11.48
N TYR A 7 6.44 -7.80 12.80
CA TYR A 7 7.47 -7.15 13.63
C TYR A 7 8.62 -8.10 13.99
N ASP A 8 8.43 -9.41 13.74
CA ASP A 8 9.35 -10.46 14.18
C ASP A 8 10.34 -10.87 13.08
N ILE A 9 10.06 -10.55 11.82
CA ILE A 9 10.95 -10.84 10.71
C ILE A 9 12.24 -10.07 10.88
N ILE A 10 13.35 -10.82 10.98
CA ILE A 10 14.69 -10.25 11.07
C ILE A 10 15.18 -9.90 9.68
N TRP A 11 15.70 -8.70 9.52
CA TRP A 11 16.39 -8.28 8.32
C TRP A 11 17.83 -7.86 8.60
N LYS A 12 18.68 -7.98 7.60
CA LYS A 12 20.08 -7.53 7.61
C LYS A 12 20.30 -6.58 6.45
N LYS A 13 21.04 -5.50 6.66
CA LYS A 13 21.51 -4.70 5.55
C LYS A 13 22.48 -5.48 4.69
N THR A 14 22.42 -5.26 3.37
CA THR A 14 23.28 -5.92 2.37
C THR A 14 24.76 -5.62 2.58
N ASP A 15 25.10 -4.47 3.16
CA ASP A 15 26.47 -4.07 3.53
C ASP A 15 26.90 -4.61 4.90
N GLY A 16 26.03 -5.32 5.61
CA GLY A 16 26.29 -5.85 6.96
C GLY A 16 26.32 -4.79 8.06
N SER A 17 26.03 -3.52 7.79
CA SER A 17 26.16 -2.42 8.76
C SER A 17 25.10 -2.46 9.86
N ALA A 18 23.97 -3.11 9.63
CA ALA A 18 22.87 -3.14 10.58
C ALA A 18 22.04 -4.42 10.48
N VAL A 19 21.47 -4.81 11.60
CA VAL A 19 20.43 -5.84 11.72
C VAL A 19 19.25 -5.23 12.49
N GLY A 20 18.05 -5.53 12.05
CA GLY A 20 16.84 -5.06 12.72
C GLY A 20 15.69 -6.03 12.55
N THR A 21 14.51 -5.63 12.98
CA THR A 21 13.29 -6.42 12.87
C THR A 21 12.16 -5.58 12.28
N GLY A 22 11.21 -6.28 11.68
CA GLY A 22 9.98 -5.71 11.14
C GLY A 22 10.02 -5.44 9.64
N ILE A 23 9.08 -6.06 8.94
CA ILE A 23 8.69 -5.77 7.56
C ILE A 23 7.20 -5.41 7.58
N PHE A 24 6.83 -4.35 6.88
CA PHE A 24 5.52 -3.74 7.06
C PHE A 24 4.64 -3.89 5.81
N ASN A 25 3.34 -3.81 6.04
CA ASN A 25 2.36 -3.82 4.96
C ASN A 25 2.62 -2.69 3.96
N GLY A 26 2.80 -3.07 2.69
CA GLY A 26 3.14 -2.15 1.60
C GLY A 26 4.62 -2.16 1.22
N ASP A 27 5.52 -2.73 2.03
CA ASP A 27 6.92 -2.90 1.67
C ASP A 27 7.03 -3.78 0.42
N VAL A 28 7.72 -3.29 -0.59
CA VAL A 28 7.94 -3.99 -1.86
C VAL A 28 9.39 -4.40 -1.95
N GLY A 29 9.64 -5.66 -2.29
CA GLY A 29 10.97 -6.20 -2.43
C GLY A 29 11.07 -7.17 -3.61
N ILE A 30 12.28 -7.62 -3.88
CA ILE A 30 12.60 -8.58 -4.92
C ILE A 30 13.00 -9.90 -4.26
N ILE A 31 12.41 -11.01 -4.70
CA ILE A 31 12.83 -12.34 -4.27
C ILE A 31 14.21 -12.60 -4.85
N THR A 32 15.21 -12.78 -3.98
CA THR A 32 16.59 -13.02 -4.36
C THR A 32 16.98 -14.50 -4.28
N MET A 33 16.31 -15.26 -3.40
CA MET A 33 16.58 -16.68 -3.22
C MET A 33 15.31 -17.43 -2.83
N ILE A 34 15.18 -18.63 -3.36
CA ILE A 34 14.18 -19.63 -2.94
C ILE A 34 14.94 -20.93 -2.69
N ASP A 35 14.91 -21.42 -1.48
CA ASP A 35 15.56 -22.69 -1.11
C ASP A 35 14.48 -23.69 -0.63
N PRO A 36 14.05 -24.61 -1.50
CA PRO A 36 13.08 -25.63 -1.10
C PRO A 36 13.61 -26.65 -0.10
N GLY A 37 14.95 -26.80 0.00
CA GLY A 37 15.55 -27.77 0.92
C GLY A 37 15.47 -27.32 2.38
N THR A 38 15.59 -26.03 2.62
CA THR A 38 15.44 -25.41 3.94
C THR A 38 14.09 -24.76 4.15
N GLU A 39 13.21 -24.82 3.14
CA GLU A 39 11.89 -24.17 3.15
C GLU A 39 11.97 -22.65 3.43
N MET A 40 13.00 -21.99 2.86
CA MET A 40 13.24 -20.58 3.07
C MET A 40 13.15 -19.77 1.77
N LEU A 41 12.65 -18.55 1.88
CA LEU A 41 12.60 -17.56 0.82
C LEU A 41 13.26 -16.27 1.30
N THR A 42 14.14 -15.69 0.49
CA THR A 42 14.80 -14.43 0.83
C THR A 42 14.30 -13.31 -0.09
N VAL A 43 13.98 -12.18 0.51
CA VAL A 43 13.49 -10.99 -0.18
C VAL A 43 14.40 -9.81 0.17
N LEU A 44 14.82 -9.09 -0.86
CA LEU A 44 15.56 -7.83 -0.75
C LEU A 44 14.59 -6.65 -0.81
N TYR A 45 14.50 -5.88 0.27
CA TYR A 45 13.74 -4.65 0.42
C TYR A 45 14.70 -3.46 0.46
N ASP A 46 14.85 -2.73 -0.64
CA ASP A 46 15.85 -1.69 -0.84
C ASP A 46 17.27 -2.20 -0.51
N ASP A 47 17.80 -1.88 0.67
CA ASP A 47 19.11 -2.31 1.17
C ASP A 47 19.03 -3.38 2.28
N ARG A 48 17.81 -3.90 2.58
CA ARG A 48 17.56 -4.85 3.67
C ARG A 48 17.16 -6.21 3.12
N GLU A 49 17.86 -7.24 3.50
CA GLU A 49 17.57 -8.62 3.15
C GLU A 49 16.83 -9.30 4.31
N ALA A 50 15.67 -9.88 4.03
CA ALA A 50 14.84 -10.57 5.00
C ALA A 50 14.51 -11.98 4.52
N SER A 51 14.56 -12.96 5.43
CA SER A 51 14.26 -14.36 5.16
C SER A 51 12.91 -14.75 5.75
N TYR A 52 12.13 -15.47 4.95
CA TYR A 52 10.81 -15.99 5.28
C TYR A 52 10.83 -17.50 5.32
N ASP A 53 10.24 -18.08 6.33
CA ASP A 53 9.84 -19.48 6.31
C ASP A 53 8.64 -19.67 5.35
N PHE A 54 8.53 -20.84 4.73
CA PHE A 54 7.43 -21.09 3.78
C PHE A 54 6.03 -21.01 4.42
N THR A 55 5.91 -21.17 5.74
CA THR A 55 4.66 -20.93 6.46
C THR A 55 4.23 -19.45 6.47
N GLN A 56 5.17 -18.54 6.25
CA GLN A 56 4.94 -17.09 6.23
C GLN A 56 4.65 -16.55 4.81
N LEU A 57 4.67 -17.39 3.77
CA LEU A 57 4.42 -16.95 2.39
C LEU A 57 3.03 -16.37 2.16
N ASN A 58 2.08 -16.68 3.04
CA ASN A 58 0.74 -16.07 3.05
C ASN A 58 0.75 -14.58 3.44
N GLU A 59 1.88 -14.04 3.86
CA GLU A 59 2.09 -12.61 4.12
C GLU A 59 2.62 -11.87 2.90
N LEU A 60 2.94 -12.57 1.82
CA LEU A 60 3.51 -12.03 0.59
C LEU A 60 2.51 -12.13 -0.57
N GLU A 61 2.47 -11.09 -1.39
CA GLU A 61 1.73 -11.07 -2.66
C GLU A 61 2.64 -10.56 -3.80
N PRO A 62 2.39 -10.98 -5.07
CA PRO A 62 3.03 -10.36 -6.22
C PRO A 62 2.78 -8.85 -6.25
N ALA A 63 3.80 -8.07 -6.61
CA ALA A 63 3.76 -6.61 -6.59
C ALA A 63 3.77 -5.97 -7.99
N TYR A 64 3.38 -6.71 -9.04
CA TYR A 64 3.28 -6.17 -10.41
C TYR A 64 2.15 -5.13 -10.56
N ALA A 65 1.18 -5.15 -9.66
CA ALA A 65 0.14 -4.15 -9.52
C ALA A 65 -0.31 -4.07 -8.06
N MET A 66 -0.78 -2.90 -7.64
CA MET A 66 -1.28 -2.69 -6.28
C MET A 66 -2.49 -1.77 -6.27
N THR A 67 -3.29 -1.84 -5.21
CA THR A 67 -4.41 -0.91 -5.05
C THR A 67 -3.91 0.47 -4.62
N VAL A 68 -4.70 1.50 -4.91
CA VAL A 68 -4.43 2.88 -4.47
C VAL A 68 -4.26 2.98 -2.95
N HIS A 69 -5.01 2.17 -2.19
CA HIS A 69 -4.90 2.16 -0.72
C HIS A 69 -3.58 1.59 -0.24
N LYS A 70 -3.07 0.53 -0.88
CA LYS A 70 -1.78 -0.07 -0.55
C LYS A 70 -0.59 0.84 -0.95
N SER A 71 -0.78 1.74 -1.91
CA SER A 71 0.24 2.71 -2.32
C SER A 71 0.29 3.97 -1.44
N GLN A 72 -0.58 4.08 -0.43
CA GLN A 72 -0.58 5.25 0.47
C GLN A 72 0.74 5.35 1.23
N GLY A 73 1.31 6.56 1.26
CA GLY A 73 2.60 6.82 1.89
C GLY A 73 3.80 6.61 0.96
N SER A 74 3.64 5.86 -0.14
CA SER A 74 4.71 5.63 -1.12
C SER A 74 4.60 6.60 -2.30
N GLU A 75 5.72 6.87 -2.97
CA GLU A 75 5.78 7.66 -4.20
C GLU A 75 6.59 6.89 -5.25
N TYR A 76 6.20 7.06 -6.51
CA TYR A 76 6.80 6.37 -7.65
C TYR A 76 7.18 7.36 -8.73
N ARG A 77 8.28 7.12 -9.45
CA ARG A 77 8.67 7.96 -10.58
C ARG A 77 7.60 7.98 -11.67
N CYS A 78 7.05 6.81 -11.96
CA CYS A 78 5.97 6.65 -12.94
C CYS A 78 4.83 5.86 -12.32
N VAL A 79 3.59 6.32 -12.55
CA VAL A 79 2.37 5.61 -12.15
C VAL A 79 1.50 5.39 -13.39
N ILE A 80 1.08 4.14 -13.57
CA ILE A 80 0.04 3.78 -14.54
C ILE A 80 -1.23 3.51 -13.75
N LEU A 81 -2.19 4.42 -13.83
CA LEU A 81 -3.46 4.33 -13.14
C LEU A 81 -4.52 3.75 -14.07
N THR A 82 -5.09 2.61 -13.71
CA THR A 82 -6.20 2.01 -14.45
C THR A 82 -7.53 2.55 -13.95
N CYS A 83 -8.26 3.27 -14.80
CA CYS A 83 -9.58 3.86 -14.54
C CYS A 83 -10.66 3.18 -15.37
N TRP A 84 -11.06 1.99 -14.97
CA TRP A 84 -12.13 1.22 -15.61
C TRP A 84 -13.40 1.23 -14.75
N ASN A 85 -14.44 0.53 -15.18
CA ASN A 85 -15.64 0.37 -14.38
C ASN A 85 -15.29 -0.31 -13.04
N GLY A 86 -15.80 0.23 -11.96
CA GLY A 86 -15.52 -0.28 -10.61
C GLY A 86 -16.68 -0.03 -9.66
N SER A 87 -16.52 -0.48 -8.43
CA SER A 87 -17.50 -0.20 -7.37
C SER A 87 -17.68 1.32 -7.19
N PRO A 88 -18.92 1.83 -7.13
CA PRO A 88 -19.20 3.25 -6.89
C PRO A 88 -18.51 3.83 -5.64
N TYR A 89 -18.19 2.98 -4.66
CA TYR A 89 -17.47 3.37 -3.44
C TYR A 89 -16.00 3.71 -3.72
N LEU A 90 -15.40 3.11 -4.75
CA LEU A 90 -14.01 3.36 -5.15
C LEU A 90 -13.91 4.52 -6.15
N LEU A 91 -15.00 4.83 -6.86
CA LEU A 91 -15.06 5.92 -7.84
C LEU A 91 -15.30 7.26 -7.13
N SER A 92 -14.33 7.72 -6.36
CA SER A 92 -14.40 8.97 -5.62
C SER A 92 -13.19 9.87 -5.88
N ARG A 93 -13.40 11.18 -5.71
CA ARG A 93 -12.35 12.19 -5.86
C ARG A 93 -11.16 11.93 -4.93
N SER A 94 -11.40 11.45 -3.73
CA SER A 94 -10.34 11.15 -2.76
C SER A 94 -9.44 10.01 -3.22
N VAL A 95 -9.99 8.96 -3.81
CA VAL A 95 -9.22 7.84 -4.37
C VAL A 95 -8.43 8.31 -5.58
N LEU A 96 -9.04 9.07 -6.50
CA LEU A 96 -8.37 9.64 -7.66
C LEU A 96 -7.20 10.55 -7.22
N TYR A 97 -7.43 11.46 -6.28
CA TYR A 97 -6.41 12.34 -5.74
C TYR A 97 -5.25 11.57 -5.14
N THR A 98 -5.54 10.56 -4.31
CA THR A 98 -4.51 9.72 -3.70
C THR A 98 -3.67 9.01 -4.77
N ALA A 99 -4.30 8.48 -5.81
CA ALA A 99 -3.59 7.81 -6.91
C ALA A 99 -2.68 8.78 -7.69
N ILE A 100 -3.19 9.94 -8.07
CA ILE A 100 -2.45 10.95 -8.83
C ILE A 100 -1.22 11.44 -8.05
N THR A 101 -1.38 11.68 -6.76
CA THR A 101 -0.30 12.15 -5.89
C THR A 101 0.78 11.11 -5.60
N ARG A 102 0.64 9.88 -6.08
CA ARG A 102 1.71 8.87 -6.03
C ARG A 102 2.75 9.06 -7.12
N ALA A 103 2.42 9.75 -8.21
CA ALA A 103 3.35 9.98 -9.31
C ALA A 103 4.24 11.21 -9.04
N ARG A 104 5.56 11.02 -9.19
CA ARG A 104 6.55 12.11 -9.08
C ARG A 104 6.88 12.76 -10.41
N GLU A 105 7.03 11.96 -11.47
CA GLU A 105 7.51 12.44 -12.77
C GLU A 105 6.47 12.21 -13.87
N LEU A 106 5.83 11.04 -13.89
CA LEU A 106 4.91 10.66 -14.98
C LEU A 106 3.68 9.95 -14.43
N LEU A 107 2.50 10.41 -14.85
CA LEU A 107 1.23 9.73 -14.64
C LEU A 107 0.62 9.37 -15.99
N ILE A 108 0.31 8.10 -16.18
CA ILE A 108 -0.44 7.60 -17.33
C ILE A 108 -1.78 7.07 -16.83
N ILE A 109 -2.87 7.60 -17.35
CA ILE A 109 -4.22 7.10 -17.03
C ILE A 109 -4.69 6.24 -18.20
N VAL A 110 -5.04 4.99 -17.90
CA VAL A 110 -5.56 4.02 -18.87
C VAL A 110 -6.98 3.64 -18.49
N GLY A 111 -7.95 3.91 -19.34
CA GLY A 111 -9.33 3.56 -19.05
C GLY A 111 -10.34 4.45 -19.75
N ARG A 112 -11.48 4.66 -19.11
CA ARG A 112 -12.58 5.45 -19.65
C ARG A 112 -12.57 6.88 -19.12
N GLU A 113 -12.68 7.84 -19.99
CA GLU A 113 -12.74 9.27 -19.64
C GLU A 113 -13.95 9.56 -18.73
N GLU A 114 -15.08 8.91 -19.00
CA GLU A 114 -16.28 9.04 -18.17
C GLU A 114 -16.05 8.59 -16.74
N THR A 115 -15.22 7.55 -16.53
CA THR A 115 -14.87 7.08 -15.18
C THR A 115 -14.06 8.13 -14.43
N VAL A 116 -13.11 8.76 -15.09
CA VAL A 116 -12.31 9.86 -14.51
C VAL A 116 -13.20 11.06 -14.17
N ALA A 117 -14.13 11.43 -15.08
CA ALA A 117 -15.09 12.50 -14.84
C ALA A 117 -15.96 12.20 -13.60
N VAL A 118 -16.55 11.01 -13.52
CA VAL A 118 -17.33 10.57 -12.36
C VAL A 118 -16.51 10.65 -11.06
N MET A 119 -15.27 10.18 -11.06
CA MET A 119 -14.40 10.28 -9.90
C MET A 119 -14.11 11.72 -9.51
N THR A 120 -13.92 12.61 -10.49
CA THR A 120 -13.64 14.02 -10.25
C THR A 120 -14.85 14.75 -9.63
N GLU A 121 -16.06 14.41 -10.05
CA GLU A 121 -17.30 15.02 -9.54
C GLU A 121 -17.72 14.44 -8.18
N ASN A 122 -17.41 13.17 -7.92
CA ASN A 122 -17.83 12.48 -6.71
C ASN A 122 -17.00 12.93 -5.50
N ALA A 123 -17.42 14.05 -4.89
CA ALA A 123 -16.81 14.63 -3.68
C ALA A 123 -17.49 14.15 -2.39
N LYS A 124 -18.25 13.05 -2.42
CA LYS A 124 -18.94 12.55 -1.22
C LYS A 124 -17.92 12.25 -0.13
N LYS A 125 -17.92 13.11 0.89
CA LYS A 125 -17.18 12.84 2.14
C LYS A 125 -18.01 11.84 2.94
N ASN A 126 -17.45 10.67 3.23
CA ASN A 126 -18.02 9.80 4.24
C ASN A 126 -18.05 10.58 5.56
N ARG A 127 -19.25 10.95 6.02
CA ARG A 127 -19.41 11.61 7.31
C ARG A 127 -18.99 10.62 8.39
N ARG A 128 -17.90 10.95 9.08
CA ARG A 128 -17.53 10.20 10.28
C ARG A 128 -18.51 10.60 11.37
N TYR A 129 -19.33 9.65 11.79
CA TYR A 129 -20.20 9.81 12.95
C TYR A 129 -19.36 9.63 14.22
N SER A 130 -18.58 10.66 14.58
CA SER A 130 -17.87 10.68 15.86
C SER A 130 -18.58 11.64 16.80
N GLY A 131 -18.76 11.25 18.05
CA GLY A 131 -19.31 12.11 19.11
C GLY A 131 -18.37 13.26 19.52
N LEU A 132 -17.17 13.36 18.93
CA LEU A 132 -16.16 14.34 19.32
C LEU A 132 -16.68 15.78 19.26
N LYS A 133 -17.39 16.15 18.19
CA LYS A 133 -17.95 17.49 18.05
C LYS A 133 -18.94 17.82 19.18
N LEU A 134 -19.79 16.86 19.53
CA LEU A 134 -20.79 17.03 20.61
C LEU A 134 -20.12 17.14 21.97
N ARG A 135 -19.08 16.33 22.22
CA ARG A 135 -18.27 16.39 23.45
C ARG A 135 -17.52 17.71 23.58
N LEU A 136 -16.89 18.19 22.49
CA LEU A 136 -16.21 19.49 22.49
C LEU A 136 -17.17 20.67 22.66
N GLN A 137 -18.45 20.50 22.34
CA GLN A 137 -19.51 21.49 22.57
C GLN A 137 -20.17 21.37 23.96
N GLY A 138 -19.71 20.44 24.82
CA GLY A 138 -20.30 20.18 26.13
C GLY A 138 -21.74 19.65 26.07
N LYS A 139 -22.15 19.04 24.95
CA LYS A 139 -23.53 18.57 24.72
C LYS A 139 -23.72 17.08 25.01
N VAL A 140 -22.66 16.38 25.43
CA VAL A 140 -22.70 14.97 25.85
C VAL A 140 -21.81 14.85 27.08
N ASP A 141 -22.40 14.46 28.20
CA ASP A 141 -21.68 14.11 29.42
C ASP A 141 -20.83 12.86 29.17
N ALA A 142 -19.69 12.77 29.88
CA ALA A 142 -18.68 11.74 29.74
C ALA A 142 -19.18 10.34 30.12
#